data_a5d8a84a78df9a68da754bdd86d4af00
#
_entry.id   a5d8a84a78df9a68da754bdd86d4af00
#
_cell.length_a   1.000
_cell.length_b   1.000
_cell.length_c   1.000
_cell.angle_alpha   90.00
_cell.angle_beta   90.00
_cell.angle_gamma   90.00
#
_symmetry.space_group_name_H-M   'P 1'
#
loop_
_entity.id
_entity.type
_entity.pdbx_description
1 polymer ?
#
loop_
_entity_poly.entity_id
_entity_poly.type
_entity_poly.pdbx_seq_one_letter_code
_entity_poly.pdbx_strand_id
1 'polypeptide(L)'
;MFHLFKYHDVIQDMHFMLQKEVVKRLCAGPNSKAYGRLTIMAQYFCQVMPVLEVPPSAFKPAPKVDSAVVRLIPHKELPHPVKDLYWLNRVCSQAFNQRRKTLRNALSTLFSPENLTALGIDLNARAENLAIADYARLANWLADNPPADINKDEILDSED
;
A
#
# COMPACT_ATOMS: atom_id res chain seq x y z
N MET A 1 -13.58 -1.96 -1.99
CA MET A 1 -12.56 -2.81 -1.32
C MET A 1 -12.00 -2.14 -0.06
N PHE A 2 -11.35 -1.00 -0.14
CA PHE A 2 -10.75 -0.34 1.03
C PHE A 2 -11.75 0.01 2.14
N HIS A 3 -12.97 0.36 1.80
CA HIS A 3 -14.03 0.59 2.79
C HIS A 3 -14.27 -0.64 3.68
N LEU A 4 -14.18 -1.86 3.12
CA LEU A 4 -14.39 -3.11 3.85
C LEU A 4 -13.24 -3.41 4.83
N PHE A 5 -12.07 -2.84 4.65
CA PHE A 5 -10.95 -3.00 5.59
C PHE A 5 -11.23 -2.41 6.97
N LYS A 6 -12.18 -1.46 7.06
CA LYS A 6 -12.65 -0.94 8.35
C LYS A 6 -13.34 -2.02 9.20
N TYR A 7 -13.80 -3.10 8.57
CA TYR A 7 -14.53 -4.20 9.20
C TYR A 7 -13.69 -5.49 9.29
N HIS A 8 -12.36 -5.37 9.26
CA HIS A 8 -11.46 -6.51 9.25
C HIS A 8 -11.65 -7.48 10.43
N ASP A 9 -12.16 -7.00 11.57
CA ASP A 9 -12.40 -7.81 12.76
C ASP A 9 -13.57 -8.77 12.61
N VAL A 10 -14.51 -8.48 11.72
CA VAL A 10 -15.76 -9.26 11.55
C VAL A 10 -15.83 -10.01 10.22
N ILE A 11 -14.98 -9.68 9.25
CA ILE A 11 -14.93 -10.33 7.94
C ILE A 11 -13.87 -11.43 7.97
N GLN A 12 -14.26 -12.69 7.66
CA GLN A 12 -13.32 -13.81 7.59
C GLN A 12 -12.50 -13.81 6.31
N ASP A 13 -13.13 -13.61 5.17
CA ASP A 13 -12.46 -13.46 3.88
C ASP A 13 -13.35 -12.69 2.88
N MET A 14 -12.72 -12.28 1.80
CA MET A 14 -13.38 -11.56 0.70
C MET A 14 -12.84 -12.10 -0.63
N HIS A 15 -13.74 -12.24 -1.60
CA HIS A 15 -13.39 -12.59 -2.96
C HIS A 15 -13.87 -11.49 -3.90
N PHE A 16 -12.99 -11.04 -4.78
CA PHE A 16 -13.31 -10.05 -5.79
C PHE A 16 -12.88 -10.53 -7.16
N MET A 17 -13.75 -10.29 -8.16
CA MET A 17 -13.35 -10.38 -9.55
C MET A 17 -12.98 -8.99 -10.05
N LEU A 18 -11.73 -8.83 -10.46
CA LEU A 18 -11.14 -7.56 -10.89
C LEU A 18 -10.38 -7.77 -12.19
N GLN A 19 -9.99 -6.67 -12.83
CA GLN A 19 -9.06 -6.74 -13.96
C GLN A 19 -7.76 -7.44 -13.52
N LYS A 20 -7.22 -8.30 -14.39
CA LYS A 20 -6.00 -9.06 -14.11
C LYS A 20 -4.84 -8.17 -13.66
N GLU A 21 -4.67 -7.00 -14.27
CA GLU A 21 -3.63 -6.03 -13.90
C GLU A 21 -3.77 -5.54 -12.45
N VAL A 22 -5.00 -5.29 -12.00
CA VAL A 22 -5.27 -4.90 -10.62
C VAL A 22 -4.94 -6.03 -9.65
N VAL A 23 -5.30 -7.26 -9.98
CA VAL A 23 -4.97 -8.44 -9.16
C VAL A 23 -3.45 -8.63 -9.06
N LYS A 24 -2.71 -8.43 -10.15
CA LYS A 24 -1.24 -8.46 -10.14
C LYS A 24 -0.66 -7.43 -9.17
N ARG A 25 -1.20 -6.22 -9.14
CA ARG A 25 -0.77 -5.17 -8.21
C ARG A 25 -1.07 -5.52 -6.77
N LEU A 26 -2.25 -6.08 -6.50
CA LEU A 26 -2.64 -6.49 -5.14
C LEU A 26 -1.73 -7.61 -4.59
N CYS A 27 -1.31 -8.53 -5.45
CA CYS A 27 -0.52 -9.70 -5.09
C CYS A 27 1.00 -9.51 -5.22
N ALA A 28 1.46 -8.36 -5.70
CA ALA A 28 2.87 -8.11 -6.00
C ALA A 28 3.76 -8.16 -4.75
N GLY A 29 5.03 -8.41 -4.97
CA GLY A 29 6.08 -8.30 -3.97
C GLY A 29 7.05 -7.16 -4.25
N PRO A 30 7.91 -6.79 -3.29
CA PRO A 30 8.96 -5.80 -3.49
C PRO A 30 9.83 -6.14 -4.71
N ASN A 31 10.42 -5.13 -5.33
CA ASN A 31 11.27 -5.21 -6.51
C ASN A 31 10.54 -5.56 -7.82
N SER A 32 9.23 -5.60 -7.84
CA SER A 32 8.44 -5.76 -9.05
C SER A 32 7.84 -4.44 -9.54
N LYS A 33 7.57 -4.34 -10.84
CA LYS A 33 6.91 -3.15 -11.42
C LYS A 33 5.47 -2.98 -10.94
N ALA A 34 4.81 -4.09 -10.60
CA ALA A 34 3.43 -4.09 -10.13
C ALA A 34 3.30 -3.65 -8.67
N TYR A 35 4.40 -3.69 -7.92
CA TYR A 35 4.43 -3.29 -6.51
C TYR A 35 4.25 -1.78 -6.37
N GLY A 36 3.27 -1.37 -5.57
CA GLY A 36 2.95 0.03 -5.38
C GLY A 36 2.10 0.29 -4.15
N ARG A 37 1.56 1.49 -4.07
CA ARG A 37 0.71 1.93 -2.95
C ARG A 37 -0.47 0.98 -2.72
N LEU A 38 -1.16 0.58 -3.80
CA LEU A 38 -2.28 -0.35 -3.73
C LEU A 38 -1.87 -1.68 -3.09
N THR A 39 -0.72 -2.21 -3.49
CA THR A 39 -0.14 -3.44 -2.93
C THR A 39 0.04 -3.33 -1.42
N ILE A 40 0.69 -2.26 -0.98
CA ILE A 40 1.04 -2.04 0.43
C ILE A 40 -0.23 -1.89 1.26
N MET A 41 -1.17 -1.08 0.82
CA MET A 41 -2.42 -0.85 1.56
C MET A 41 -3.25 -2.13 1.69
N ALA A 42 -3.35 -2.93 0.62
CA ALA A 42 -4.08 -4.19 0.67
C ALA A 42 -3.39 -5.23 1.57
N GLN A 43 -2.06 -5.41 1.41
CA GLN A 43 -1.30 -6.40 2.17
C GLN A 43 -1.03 -5.97 3.62
N TYR A 44 -1.16 -4.70 3.92
CA TYR A 44 -1.15 -4.23 5.31
C TYR A 44 -2.32 -4.81 6.11
N PHE A 45 -3.52 -4.82 5.52
CA PHE A 45 -4.73 -5.31 6.18
C PHE A 45 -4.97 -6.79 6.01
N CYS A 46 -4.55 -7.36 4.87
CA CYS A 46 -4.95 -8.71 4.45
C CYS A 46 -3.77 -9.52 3.92
N GLN A 47 -3.89 -10.84 4.06
CA GLN A 47 -3.21 -11.77 3.17
C GLN A 47 -3.93 -11.75 1.83
N VAL A 48 -3.20 -11.61 0.74
CA VAL A 48 -3.75 -11.47 -0.61
C VAL A 48 -3.30 -12.66 -1.46
N MET A 49 -4.25 -13.36 -2.07
CA MET A 49 -3.97 -14.55 -2.87
C MET A 49 -4.71 -14.50 -4.21
N PRO A 50 -4.02 -14.73 -5.34
CA PRO A 50 -4.69 -14.95 -6.61
C PRO A 50 -5.40 -16.31 -6.56
N VAL A 51 -6.63 -16.38 -7.09
CA VAL A 51 -7.42 -17.64 -7.09
C VAL A 51 -7.44 -18.25 -8.48
N LEU A 52 -7.95 -17.49 -9.47
CA LEU A 52 -8.04 -17.95 -10.85
C LEU A 52 -8.11 -16.77 -11.84
N GLU A 53 -7.76 -17.02 -13.08
CA GLU A 53 -7.96 -16.10 -14.19
C GLU A 53 -9.25 -16.42 -14.92
N VAL A 54 -9.97 -15.37 -15.36
CA VAL A 54 -11.22 -15.49 -16.11
C VAL A 54 -11.01 -14.84 -17.48
N PRO A 55 -11.06 -15.61 -18.60
CA PRO A 55 -10.84 -15.05 -19.93
C PRO A 55 -12.02 -14.14 -20.34
N PRO A 56 -11.79 -13.14 -21.22
CA PRO A 56 -12.84 -12.26 -21.72
C PRO A 56 -14.02 -13.00 -22.35
N SER A 57 -13.75 -14.15 -22.98
CA SER A 57 -14.78 -15.00 -23.63
C SER A 57 -15.82 -15.57 -22.66
N ALA A 58 -15.58 -15.55 -21.34
CA ALA A 58 -16.54 -16.01 -20.34
C ALA A 58 -17.70 -15.02 -20.14
N PHE A 59 -17.64 -13.82 -20.71
CA PHE A 59 -18.63 -12.75 -20.55
C PHE A 59 -19.34 -12.40 -21.84
N LYS A 60 -20.58 -11.91 -21.74
CA LYS A 60 -21.34 -11.34 -22.85
C LYS A 60 -21.95 -9.99 -22.41
N PRO A 61 -21.53 -8.86 -23.00
CA PRO A 61 -20.43 -8.73 -23.97
C PRO A 61 -19.06 -8.98 -23.33
N ALA A 62 -18.10 -9.47 -24.12
CA ALA A 62 -16.75 -9.73 -23.65
C ALA A 62 -16.04 -8.42 -23.28
N PRO A 63 -15.42 -8.30 -22.10
CA PRO A 63 -14.59 -7.15 -21.73
C PRO A 63 -13.32 -7.10 -22.59
N LYS A 64 -12.70 -5.93 -22.68
CA LYS A 64 -11.47 -5.72 -23.48
C LYS A 64 -10.22 -6.28 -22.80
N VAL A 65 -10.27 -6.59 -21.53
CA VAL A 65 -9.13 -7.04 -20.72
C VAL A 65 -9.50 -8.31 -19.95
N ASP A 66 -8.47 -9.09 -19.62
CA ASP A 66 -8.63 -10.27 -18.79
C ASP A 66 -9.03 -9.90 -17.37
N SER A 67 -9.85 -10.74 -16.76
CA SER A 67 -10.25 -10.64 -15.36
C SER A 67 -9.57 -11.74 -14.53
N ALA A 68 -9.50 -11.53 -13.24
CA ALA A 68 -9.02 -12.52 -12.29
C ALA A 68 -9.80 -12.41 -10.98
N VAL A 69 -9.85 -13.51 -10.24
CA VAL A 69 -10.41 -13.54 -8.90
C VAL A 69 -9.29 -13.49 -7.88
N VAL A 70 -9.40 -12.59 -6.93
CA VAL A 70 -8.48 -12.45 -5.80
C VAL A 70 -9.21 -12.74 -4.50
N ARG A 71 -8.52 -13.44 -3.59
CA ARG A 71 -8.98 -13.67 -2.22
C ARG A 71 -8.20 -12.79 -1.27
N LEU A 72 -8.90 -12.09 -0.41
CA LEU A 72 -8.35 -11.25 0.64
C LEU A 72 -8.77 -11.83 2.00
N ILE A 73 -7.79 -12.20 2.82
CA ILE A 73 -8.03 -12.71 4.16
C ILE A 73 -7.52 -11.67 5.16
N PRO A 74 -8.41 -10.95 5.87
CA PRO A 74 -7.97 -9.99 6.87
C PRO A 74 -7.05 -10.65 7.91
N HIS A 75 -5.95 -9.98 8.24
CA HIS A 75 -5.08 -10.42 9.33
C HIS A 75 -5.84 -10.34 10.65
N LYS A 76 -5.78 -11.38 11.46
CA LYS A 76 -6.32 -11.38 12.83
C LYS A 76 -5.59 -10.37 13.71
N GLU A 77 -4.26 -10.36 13.58
CA GLU A 77 -3.37 -9.37 14.15
C GLU A 77 -2.54 -8.76 13.04
N LEU A 78 -2.48 -7.44 12.98
CA LEU A 78 -1.69 -6.73 11.96
C LEU A 78 -0.21 -7.06 12.18
N PRO A 79 0.51 -7.62 11.16
CA PRO A 79 1.92 -7.99 11.30
C PRO A 79 2.83 -6.78 11.60
N HIS A 80 2.48 -5.62 11.07
CA HIS A 80 3.25 -4.39 11.19
C HIS A 80 2.35 -3.22 11.55
N PRO A 81 1.77 -3.18 12.77
CA PRO A 81 0.79 -2.16 13.12
C PRO A 81 1.37 -0.76 13.07
N VAL A 82 0.62 0.17 12.50
CA VAL A 82 0.96 1.59 12.49
C VAL A 82 0.09 2.37 13.48
N LYS A 83 0.65 3.41 14.06
CA LYS A 83 -0.04 4.28 15.02
C LYS A 83 -1.13 5.11 14.35
N ASP A 84 -0.92 5.51 13.09
CA ASP A 84 -1.83 6.32 12.31
C ASP A 84 -1.73 5.93 10.82
N LEU A 85 -2.82 5.44 10.25
CA LEU A 85 -2.91 5.05 8.84
C LEU A 85 -2.66 6.22 7.87
N TYR A 86 -2.96 7.43 8.30
CA TYR A 86 -2.68 8.62 7.51
C TYR A 86 -1.20 8.69 7.11
N TRP A 87 -0.29 8.45 8.05
CA TRP A 87 1.14 8.51 7.77
C TRP A 87 1.61 7.38 6.86
N LEU A 88 1.07 6.18 7.01
CA LEU A 88 1.36 5.07 6.09
C LEU A 88 0.93 5.45 4.65
N ASN A 89 -0.27 5.94 4.50
CA ASN A 89 -0.81 6.38 3.22
C ASN A 89 0.02 7.53 2.62
N ARG A 90 0.40 8.50 3.45
CA ARG A 90 1.19 9.67 3.04
C ARG A 90 2.58 9.27 2.53
N VAL A 91 3.29 8.43 3.27
CA VAL A 91 4.62 7.96 2.89
C VAL A 91 4.57 7.16 1.59
N CYS A 92 3.64 6.20 1.49
CA CYS A 92 3.47 5.39 0.29
C CYS A 92 3.12 6.25 -0.94
N SER A 93 2.18 7.16 -0.79
CA SER A 93 1.77 8.06 -1.87
C SER A 93 2.95 8.90 -2.37
N GLN A 94 3.69 9.51 -1.46
CA GLN A 94 4.82 10.36 -1.82
C GLN A 94 5.98 9.57 -2.45
N ALA A 95 6.31 8.41 -1.89
CA ALA A 95 7.37 7.55 -2.43
C ALA A 95 7.04 7.06 -3.85
N PHE A 96 5.83 6.58 -4.09
CA PHE A 96 5.44 6.03 -5.39
C PHE A 96 5.08 7.10 -6.43
N ASN A 97 4.72 8.31 -6.04
CA ASN A 97 4.57 9.42 -6.98
C ASN A 97 5.89 9.82 -7.64
N GLN A 98 7.01 9.50 -7.02
CA GLN A 98 8.35 9.71 -7.55
C GLN A 98 9.13 8.40 -7.64
N ARG A 99 8.49 7.39 -8.22
CA ARG A 99 8.95 6.02 -8.26
C ARG A 99 10.36 5.82 -8.80
N ARG A 100 10.77 6.61 -9.80
CA ARG A 100 12.09 6.53 -10.42
C ARG A 100 13.20 7.25 -9.65
N LYS A 101 12.84 8.01 -8.62
CA LYS A 101 13.82 8.72 -7.77
C LYS A 101 14.21 7.86 -6.57
N THR A 102 15.40 8.13 -6.04
CA THR A 102 15.83 7.54 -4.76
C THR A 102 14.93 8.02 -3.63
N LEU A 103 14.82 7.23 -2.57
CA LEU A 103 14.02 7.59 -1.40
C LEU A 103 14.55 8.84 -0.70
N ARG A 104 15.85 9.07 -0.74
CA ARG A 104 16.46 10.32 -0.28
C ARG A 104 15.79 11.53 -0.90
N ASN A 105 15.56 11.50 -2.20
CA ASN A 105 14.91 12.58 -2.93
C ASN A 105 13.39 12.53 -2.88
N ALA A 106 12.80 11.35 -3.02
CA ALA A 106 11.36 11.17 -3.03
C ALA A 106 10.71 11.56 -1.70
N LEU A 107 11.36 11.28 -0.58
CA LEU A 107 10.86 11.54 0.77
C LEU A 107 11.50 12.76 1.45
N SER A 108 12.19 13.61 0.70
CA SER A 108 12.97 14.73 1.24
C SER A 108 12.14 15.74 2.05
N THR A 109 10.85 15.88 1.78
CA THR A 109 9.95 16.77 2.52
C THR A 109 9.49 16.19 3.87
N LEU A 110 9.60 14.88 4.05
CA LEU A 110 9.16 14.17 5.25
C LEU A 110 10.32 13.68 6.13
N PHE A 111 11.46 13.38 5.52
CA PHE A 111 12.62 12.79 6.21
C PHE A 111 13.91 13.47 5.76
N SER A 112 14.81 13.71 6.70
CA SER A 112 16.20 14.01 6.38
C SER A 112 16.96 12.72 6.02
N PRO A 113 18.10 12.81 5.30
CA PRO A 113 18.93 11.63 5.04
C PRO A 113 19.36 10.91 6.32
N GLU A 114 19.66 11.66 7.38
CA GLU A 114 20.06 11.13 8.69
C GLU A 114 18.91 10.33 9.33
N ASN A 115 17.68 10.83 9.23
CA ASN A 115 16.50 10.13 9.75
C ASN A 115 16.25 8.82 9.01
N LEU A 116 16.34 8.82 7.68
CA LEU A 116 16.21 7.60 6.87
C LEU A 116 17.29 6.57 7.24
N THR A 117 18.53 7.00 7.37
CA THR A 117 19.64 6.11 7.77
C THR A 117 19.41 5.54 9.17
N ALA A 118 18.98 6.35 10.12
CA ALA A 118 18.68 5.90 11.48
C ALA A 118 17.55 4.87 11.52
N LEU A 119 16.60 4.94 10.58
CA LEU A 119 15.52 3.98 10.42
C LEU A 119 15.91 2.71 9.64
N GLY A 120 17.16 2.60 9.22
CA GLY A 120 17.67 1.46 8.47
C GLY A 120 17.29 1.47 6.98
N ILE A 121 16.95 2.62 6.42
CA ILE A 121 16.59 2.78 5.02
C ILE A 121 17.83 3.14 4.19
N ASP A 122 18.05 2.40 3.11
CA ASP A 122 19.06 2.73 2.12
C ASP A 122 18.66 3.98 1.35
N LEU A 123 19.47 5.02 1.42
CA LEU A 123 19.22 6.31 0.76
C LEU A 123 19.14 6.20 -0.77
N ASN A 124 19.81 5.22 -1.35
CA ASN A 124 19.83 4.98 -2.79
C ASN A 124 18.72 4.03 -3.25
N ALA A 125 17.98 3.41 -2.33
CA ALA A 125 16.82 2.60 -2.68
C ALA A 125 15.70 3.46 -3.28
N ARG A 126 14.82 2.80 -4.02
CA ARG A 126 13.60 3.39 -4.59
C ARG A 126 12.37 2.85 -3.86
N ALA A 127 11.21 3.46 -4.12
CA ALA A 127 9.96 3.07 -3.48
C ALA A 127 9.67 1.56 -3.57
N GLU A 128 9.93 0.93 -4.71
CA GLU A 128 9.68 -0.50 -4.95
C GLU A 128 10.61 -1.45 -4.19
N ASN A 129 11.71 -0.95 -3.65
CA ASN A 129 12.68 -1.78 -2.94
C ASN A 129 12.33 -2.02 -1.46
N LEU A 130 11.38 -1.26 -0.90
CA LEU A 130 10.98 -1.36 0.50
C LEU A 130 9.85 -2.36 0.71
N ALA A 131 9.97 -3.16 1.76
CA ALA A 131 8.90 -4.02 2.24
C ALA A 131 7.84 -3.22 3.04
N ILE A 132 6.69 -3.85 3.29
CA ILE A 132 5.62 -3.24 4.09
C ILE A 132 6.11 -2.88 5.50
N ALA A 133 6.94 -3.71 6.11
CA ALA A 133 7.55 -3.45 7.41
C ALA A 133 8.35 -2.13 7.43
N ASP A 134 9.07 -1.83 6.35
CA ASP A 134 9.84 -0.60 6.21
C ASP A 134 8.93 0.62 6.14
N TYR A 135 7.87 0.56 5.35
CA TYR A 135 6.86 1.62 5.27
C TYR A 135 6.14 1.82 6.61
N ALA A 136 5.86 0.76 7.34
CA ALA A 136 5.27 0.85 8.68
C ALA A 136 6.19 1.58 9.67
N ARG A 137 7.50 1.29 9.65
CA ARG A 137 8.49 2.00 10.47
C ARG A 137 8.55 3.50 10.13
N LEU A 138 8.55 3.84 8.84
CA LEU A 138 8.54 5.23 8.40
C LEU A 138 7.27 5.96 8.87
N ALA A 139 6.12 5.31 8.74
CA ALA A 139 4.84 5.86 9.18
C ALA A 139 4.81 6.09 10.70
N ASN A 140 5.30 5.14 11.49
CA ASN A 140 5.36 5.26 12.95
C ASN A 140 6.32 6.37 13.40
N TRP A 141 7.44 6.52 12.73
CA TRP A 141 8.36 7.63 13.01
C TRP A 141 7.71 8.98 12.77
N LEU A 142 6.96 9.13 11.67
CA LEU A 142 6.22 10.37 11.37
C LEU A 142 5.09 10.63 12.37
N ALA A 143 4.43 9.60 12.86
CA ALA A 143 3.41 9.75 13.89
C ALA A 143 4.00 10.35 15.20
N ASP A 144 5.24 10.00 15.51
CA ASP A 144 5.98 10.53 16.67
C ASP A 144 6.68 11.88 16.38
N ASN A 145 6.99 12.16 15.10
CA ASN A 145 7.73 13.34 14.65
C ASN A 145 7.03 14.02 13.47
N PRO A 146 5.79 14.50 13.62
CA PRO A 146 5.06 15.09 12.50
C PRO A 146 5.74 16.37 12.00
N PRO A 147 5.77 16.61 10.67
CA PRO A 147 6.26 17.86 10.11
C PRO A 147 5.45 19.06 10.62
N ALA A 148 6.13 20.19 10.83
CA ALA A 148 5.54 21.39 11.43
C ALA A 148 4.42 22.05 10.59
N ASP A 149 4.40 21.79 9.27
CA ASP A 149 3.54 22.47 8.31
C ASP A 149 2.25 21.71 7.97
N ILE A 150 1.98 20.59 8.63
CA ILE A 150 0.78 19.80 8.35
C ILE A 150 -0.30 20.10 9.35
N ASN A 151 -1.34 20.78 8.87
CA ASN A 151 -2.56 21.02 9.60
C ASN A 151 -3.37 19.71 9.66
N LYS A 152 -3.50 19.13 10.84
CA LYS A 152 -4.26 17.87 11.05
C LYS A 152 -5.74 18.01 10.70
N ASP A 153 -6.24 19.22 10.53
CA ASP A 153 -7.64 19.50 10.25
C ASP A 153 -8.01 19.27 8.77
N GLU A 154 -7.04 19.26 7.85
CA GLU A 154 -7.27 18.89 6.45
C GLU A 154 -7.41 17.37 6.22
N ILE A 155 -7.13 16.58 7.25
CA ILE A 155 -7.09 15.13 7.17
C ILE A 155 -8.49 14.52 7.25
N LEU A 156 -9.43 15.20 7.88
CA LEU A 156 -10.77 14.68 8.15
C LEU A 156 -11.72 14.80 6.94
N ASP A 157 -11.41 15.67 5.97
CA ASP A 157 -12.26 15.91 4.80
C ASP A 157 -11.94 15.03 3.58
N SER A 158 -10.96 14.16 3.65
CA SER A 158 -10.59 13.27 2.52
C SER A 158 -11.09 11.83 2.65
N GLU A 159 -11.97 11.55 3.61
CA GLU A 159 -12.54 10.21 3.85
C GLU A 159 -13.98 10.04 3.33
N ASP A 160 -14.45 10.89 2.42
CA ASP A 160 -15.72 10.68 1.70
C ASP A 160 -15.52 10.00 0.34
#